data_dae09a82977a3501272743133fc9f1de
#
_entry.id   dae09a82977a3501272743133fc9f1de
#
_cell.length_a   1.000
_cell.length_b   1.000
_cell.length_c   1.000
_cell.angle_alpha   90.00
_cell.angle_beta   90.00
_cell.angle_gamma   90.00
#
_symmetry.space_group_name_H-M   'P 1'
#
loop_
_entity.id
_entity.type
_entity.pdbx_description
1 polymer ?
#
loop_
_entity_poly.entity_id
_entity_poly.type
_entity_poly.pdbx_seq_one_letter_code
_entity_poly.pdbx_strand_id
1 'polypeptide(L)'
;MENGWTATKEALPPAGEKVLIISKWGHVSDGSLVAYDPKEPPLFRPDGLEPDVHVRWWMPMLEDGWHTLKEQKPQEGQEVLTKDSYGHIFSCVWKRLCGSERPTFVPFVWVPRFWREMPPLPEGVRLKY
;
A
#
# COMPACT_ATOMS: atom_id res chain seq x y z
N MET A 1 -11.04 7.86 12.40
CA MET A 1 -10.79 6.78 11.41
C MET A 1 -11.64 7.07 10.17
N GLU A 2 -11.07 6.92 9.01
CA GLU A 2 -11.73 7.22 7.75
C GLU A 2 -11.54 6.07 6.76
N ASN A 3 -12.65 5.43 6.36
CA ASN A 3 -12.64 4.27 5.46
C ASN A 3 -11.71 3.13 5.91
N GLY A 4 -11.56 2.93 7.22
CA GLY A 4 -10.64 1.95 7.78
C GLY A 4 -9.23 2.47 8.02
N TRP A 5 -8.91 3.68 7.55
CA TRP A 5 -7.62 4.32 7.76
C TRP A 5 -7.65 5.19 9.01
N THR A 6 -6.56 5.15 9.77
CA THR A 6 -6.37 5.98 10.96
C THR A 6 -5.35 7.06 10.64
N ALA A 7 -5.67 8.32 10.96
CA ALA A 7 -4.72 9.41 10.84
C ALA A 7 -3.62 9.27 11.90
N THR A 8 -2.37 9.42 11.49
CA THR A 8 -1.24 9.30 12.42
C THR A 8 -1.28 10.36 13.53
N LYS A 9 -1.91 11.50 13.27
CA LYS A 9 -2.11 12.53 14.30
C LYS A 9 -3.14 12.13 15.35
N GLU A 10 -4.01 11.16 15.08
CA GLU A 10 -5.03 10.69 16.01
C GLU A 10 -4.55 9.51 16.84
N ALA A 11 -3.86 8.57 16.20
CA ALA A 11 -3.34 7.38 16.87
C ALA A 11 -2.22 6.77 16.03
N LEU A 12 -1.31 6.08 16.70
CA LEU A 12 -0.19 5.38 16.07
C LEU A 12 -0.33 3.88 16.27
N PRO A 13 0.15 3.06 15.31
CA PRO A 13 0.22 1.62 15.52
C PRO A 13 1.30 1.27 16.54
N PRO A 14 1.25 0.07 17.12
CA PRO A 14 2.35 -0.41 17.94
C PRO A 14 3.67 -0.41 17.16
N ALA A 15 4.77 0.03 17.79
CA ALA A 15 6.08 0.05 17.15
C ALA A 15 6.49 -1.36 16.72
N GLY A 16 7.00 -1.48 15.49
CA GLY A 16 7.46 -2.75 14.94
C GLY A 16 6.37 -3.63 14.32
N GLU A 17 5.09 -3.32 14.55
CA GLU A 17 4.00 -4.08 13.94
C GLU A 17 3.83 -3.70 12.48
N LYS A 18 3.73 -4.69 11.61
CA LYS A 18 3.46 -4.43 10.19
C LYS A 18 2.05 -3.93 9.98
N VAL A 19 1.94 -2.83 9.25
CA VAL A 19 0.66 -2.20 8.90
C VAL A 19 0.73 -1.72 7.45
N LEU A 20 -0.41 -1.35 6.89
CA LEU A 20 -0.43 -0.64 5.62
C LEU A 20 -0.28 0.85 5.89
N ILE A 21 0.51 1.50 5.07
CA ILE A 21 0.74 2.95 5.14
C ILE A 21 0.57 3.58 3.77
N ILE A 22 0.24 4.87 3.78
CA ILE A 22 0.27 5.68 2.55
C ILE A 22 1.49 6.58 2.68
N SER A 23 2.47 6.37 1.80
CA SER A 23 3.75 7.07 1.85
C SER A 23 3.66 8.48 1.26
N LYS A 24 4.69 9.30 1.50
CA LYS A 24 4.81 10.62 0.89
C LYS A 24 4.88 10.58 -0.63
N TRP A 25 5.28 9.44 -1.20
CA TRP A 25 5.36 9.25 -2.64
C TRP A 25 4.03 8.88 -3.28
N GLY A 26 2.96 8.79 -2.49
CA GLY A 26 1.63 8.45 -3.01
C GLY A 26 1.44 6.96 -3.29
N HIS A 27 2.08 6.10 -2.51
CA HIS A 27 1.94 4.65 -2.63
C HIS A 27 1.38 4.06 -1.34
N VAL A 28 0.56 3.02 -1.48
CA VAL A 28 0.21 2.16 -0.35
C VAL A 28 1.23 1.03 -0.32
N SER A 29 1.82 0.80 0.82
CA SER A 29 2.77 -0.30 1.02
C SER A 29 2.67 -0.84 2.43
N ASP A 30 3.25 -2.01 2.67
CA ASP A 30 3.44 -2.47 4.02
C ASP A 30 4.60 -1.70 4.65
N GLY A 31 4.52 -1.50 5.94
CA GLY A 31 5.54 -0.78 6.68
C GLY A 31 5.32 -0.91 8.17
N SER A 32 6.17 -0.25 8.96
CA SER A 32 6.06 -0.28 10.41
C SER A 32 6.50 1.04 11.01
N LEU A 33 5.97 1.35 12.21
CA LEU A 33 6.44 2.48 12.99
C LEU A 33 7.79 2.13 13.59
N VAL A 34 8.82 2.92 13.27
CA VAL A 34 10.19 2.68 13.74
C VAL A 34 10.47 3.43 15.02
N ALA A 35 10.11 4.72 15.06
CA ALA A 35 10.38 5.58 16.21
C ALA A 35 9.31 6.64 16.35
N TYR A 36 9.05 7.01 17.59
CA TYR A 36 8.12 8.09 17.91
C TYR A 36 8.63 8.90 19.10
N ASP A 37 8.80 10.20 18.89
CA ASP A 37 9.06 11.19 19.91
C ASP A 37 7.92 12.20 19.82
N PRO A 38 7.21 12.55 20.94
CA PRO A 38 6.13 13.54 20.90
C PRO A 38 6.51 14.88 20.28
N LYS A 39 7.80 15.19 20.25
CA LYS A 39 8.32 16.46 19.71
C LYS A 39 8.63 16.39 18.22
N GLU A 40 8.59 15.21 17.61
CA GLU A 40 8.96 14.98 16.22
C GLU A 40 7.88 14.17 15.50
N PRO A 41 7.79 14.29 14.15
CA PRO A 41 6.87 13.46 13.39
C PRO A 41 7.20 11.97 13.54
N PRO A 42 6.19 11.08 13.53
CA PRO A 42 6.43 9.64 13.59
C PRO A 42 7.27 9.18 12.40
N LEU A 43 8.23 8.29 12.67
CA LEU A 43 9.08 7.71 11.62
C LEU A 43 8.57 6.32 11.27
N PHE A 44 8.09 6.17 10.04
CA PHE A 44 7.70 4.88 9.49
C PHE A 44 8.76 4.38 8.52
N ARG A 45 8.88 3.08 8.42
CA ARG A 45 9.75 2.44 7.43
C ARG A 45 8.87 1.64 6.46
N PRO A 46 8.63 2.17 5.25
CA PRO A 46 8.04 1.38 4.19
C PRO A 46 8.99 0.24 3.83
N ASP A 47 8.47 -0.93 3.57
CA ASP A 47 9.30 -2.08 3.29
C ASP A 47 10.08 -1.89 1.98
N GLY A 48 11.40 -2.08 2.05
CA GLY A 48 12.28 -1.90 0.89
C GLY A 48 12.54 -0.45 0.48
N LEU A 49 12.04 0.52 1.25
CA LEU A 49 12.20 1.95 0.95
C LEU A 49 12.85 2.67 2.12
N GLU A 50 13.21 3.93 1.88
CA GLU A 50 13.79 4.78 2.92
C GLU A 50 12.74 5.15 3.98
N PRO A 51 13.15 5.38 5.23
CA PRO A 51 12.23 5.83 6.27
C PRO A 51 11.53 7.13 5.89
N ASP A 52 10.26 7.24 6.30
CA ASP A 52 9.38 8.34 5.92
C ASP A 52 8.74 8.96 7.17
N VAL A 53 8.90 10.28 7.34
CA VAL A 53 8.26 11.05 8.40
C VAL A 53 6.98 11.74 7.95
N HIS A 54 6.55 11.52 6.71
CA HIS A 54 5.38 12.17 6.13
C HIS A 54 4.18 11.23 5.99
N VAL A 55 4.22 10.07 6.62
CA VAL A 55 3.08 9.13 6.61
C VAL A 55 1.96 9.73 7.45
N ARG A 56 0.80 9.92 6.84
CA ARG A 56 -0.37 10.53 7.49
C ARG A 56 -1.47 9.53 7.81
N TRP A 57 -1.45 8.37 7.16
CA TRP A 57 -2.50 7.37 7.27
C TRP A 57 -1.90 5.99 7.37
N TRP A 58 -2.51 5.17 8.23
CA TRP A 58 -2.18 3.76 8.35
C TRP A 58 -3.43 2.94 8.59
N MET A 59 -3.36 1.65 8.32
CA MET A 59 -4.41 0.71 8.67
C MET A 59 -3.80 -0.66 8.93
N PRO A 60 -4.51 -1.56 9.68
CA PRO A 60 -4.01 -2.91 9.89
C PRO A 60 -3.80 -3.65 8.57
N MET A 61 -2.87 -4.61 8.58
CA MET A 61 -2.64 -5.46 7.42
C MET A 61 -3.92 -6.20 7.05
N LEU A 62 -4.11 -6.41 5.74
CA LEU A 62 -5.24 -7.14 5.20
C LEU A 62 -4.81 -8.57 4.93
N GLU A 63 -5.37 -9.51 5.69
CA GLU A 63 -5.01 -10.92 5.61
C GLU A 63 -5.84 -11.69 4.58
N ASP A 64 -7.08 -11.27 4.34
CA ASP A 64 -8.04 -11.97 3.50
C ASP A 64 -8.32 -11.24 2.19
N GLY A 65 -8.98 -11.95 1.28
CA GLY A 65 -9.45 -11.35 0.02
C GLY A 65 -8.40 -11.30 -1.08
N TRP A 66 -7.29 -12.01 -0.91
CA TRP A 66 -6.24 -12.06 -1.92
C TRP A 66 -6.56 -13.08 -3.00
N HIS A 67 -6.35 -12.69 -4.26
CA HIS A 67 -6.59 -13.52 -5.44
C HIS A 67 -5.29 -13.78 -6.17
N THR A 68 -5.21 -14.91 -6.89
CA THR A 68 -4.18 -15.10 -7.91
C THR A 68 -4.74 -14.66 -9.25
N LEU A 69 -3.88 -14.31 -10.20
CA LEU A 69 -4.31 -13.98 -11.56
C LEU A 69 -4.96 -15.17 -12.27
N LYS A 70 -4.60 -16.37 -11.86
CA LYS A 70 -5.20 -17.61 -12.41
C LYS A 70 -6.66 -17.75 -11.97
N GLU A 71 -6.96 -17.39 -10.73
CA GLU A 71 -8.32 -17.46 -10.20
C GLU A 71 -9.18 -16.30 -10.71
N GLN A 72 -8.64 -15.09 -10.70
CA GLN A 72 -9.37 -13.89 -11.07
C GLN A 72 -8.40 -12.82 -11.51
N LYS A 73 -8.74 -12.10 -12.59
CA LYS A 73 -7.98 -10.96 -13.07
C LYS A 73 -8.65 -9.66 -12.66
N PRO A 74 -7.88 -8.61 -12.35
CA PRO A 74 -8.46 -7.28 -12.12
C PRO A 74 -9.11 -6.75 -13.41
N GLN A 75 -9.96 -5.76 -13.26
CA GLN A 75 -10.47 -5.01 -14.40
C GLN A 75 -9.40 -4.03 -14.90
N GLU A 76 -9.34 -3.83 -16.20
CA GLU A 76 -8.37 -2.89 -16.76
C GLU A 76 -8.61 -1.49 -16.22
N GLY A 77 -7.54 -0.86 -15.72
CA GLY A 77 -7.62 0.44 -15.06
C GLY A 77 -7.92 0.38 -13.57
N GLN A 78 -8.14 -0.80 -13.02
CA GLN A 78 -8.44 -0.96 -11.59
C GLN A 78 -7.22 -0.73 -10.74
N GLU A 79 -7.37 0.10 -9.69
CA GLU A 79 -6.37 0.25 -8.64
C GLU A 79 -6.47 -0.93 -7.68
N VAL A 80 -5.34 -1.57 -7.41
CA VAL A 80 -5.28 -2.78 -6.59
C VAL A 80 -4.08 -2.75 -5.66
N LEU A 81 -4.12 -3.60 -4.64
CA LEU A 81 -2.93 -3.94 -3.87
C LEU A 81 -2.35 -5.23 -4.43
N THR A 82 -1.03 -5.30 -4.52
CA THR A 82 -0.32 -6.52 -4.90
C THR A 82 0.50 -7.03 -3.73
N LYS A 83 0.73 -8.32 -3.69
CA LYS A 83 1.55 -8.96 -2.66
C LYS A 83 2.48 -9.95 -3.33
N ASP A 84 3.76 -9.93 -2.96
CA ASP A 84 4.74 -10.87 -3.46
C ASP A 84 4.80 -12.14 -2.60
N SER A 85 5.73 -13.05 -2.92
CA SER A 85 5.88 -14.30 -2.18
C SER A 85 6.44 -14.10 -0.76
N TYR A 86 6.99 -12.94 -0.47
CA TYR A 86 7.53 -12.60 0.86
C TYR A 86 6.53 -11.82 1.73
N GLY A 87 5.36 -11.51 1.18
CA GLY A 87 4.35 -10.76 1.89
C GLY A 87 4.45 -9.25 1.78
N HIS A 88 5.33 -8.74 0.93
CA HIS A 88 5.43 -7.29 0.67
C HIS A 88 4.26 -6.81 -0.16
N ILE A 89 3.66 -5.70 0.25
CA ILE A 89 2.47 -5.14 -0.38
C ILE A 89 2.81 -3.81 -1.03
N PHE A 90 2.27 -3.57 -2.22
CA PHE A 90 2.45 -2.32 -2.93
C PHE A 90 1.22 -2.01 -3.79
N SER A 91 0.84 -0.73 -3.84
CA SER A 91 -0.29 -0.29 -4.66
C SER A 91 0.08 -0.25 -6.13
N CYS A 92 -0.79 -0.77 -6.97
CA CYS A 92 -0.60 -0.85 -8.41
C CYS A 92 -1.90 -0.53 -9.13
N VAL A 93 -1.80 -0.28 -10.42
CA VAL A 93 -2.94 -0.24 -11.31
C VAL A 93 -2.76 -1.33 -12.39
N TRP A 94 -3.83 -2.03 -12.72
CA TRP A 94 -3.83 -3.06 -13.74
C TRP A 94 -4.15 -2.43 -15.08
N LYS A 95 -3.15 -2.28 -15.94
CA LYS A 95 -3.36 -1.63 -17.24
C LYS A 95 -2.36 -2.12 -18.28
N ARG A 96 -2.69 -1.86 -19.54
CA ARG A 96 -1.78 -2.11 -20.66
C ARG A 96 -0.79 -0.96 -20.77
N LEU A 97 0.49 -1.31 -20.88
CA LEU A 97 1.51 -0.34 -21.22
C LEU A 97 1.51 -0.10 -22.73
N CYS A 98 2.01 1.05 -23.14
CA CYS A 98 2.11 1.41 -24.55
C CYS A 98 2.86 0.30 -25.34
N GLY A 99 2.22 -0.20 -26.41
CA GLY A 99 2.80 -1.27 -27.20
C GLY A 99 2.59 -2.69 -26.68
N SER A 100 1.93 -2.85 -25.52
CA SER A 100 1.65 -4.16 -24.94
C SER A 100 0.22 -4.60 -25.25
N GLU A 101 0.06 -5.87 -25.61
CA GLU A 101 -1.27 -6.46 -25.83
C GLU A 101 -1.91 -6.96 -24.55
N ARG A 102 -1.12 -7.13 -23.49
CA ARG A 102 -1.59 -7.69 -22.22
C ARG A 102 -1.45 -6.68 -21.10
N PRO A 103 -2.47 -6.59 -20.21
CA PRO A 103 -2.36 -5.78 -19.01
C PRO A 103 -1.28 -6.31 -18.07
N THR A 104 -0.71 -5.41 -17.24
CA THR A 104 0.23 -5.76 -16.21
C THR A 104 0.02 -4.84 -15.02
N PHE A 105 0.63 -5.18 -13.88
CA PHE A 105 0.63 -4.30 -12.73
C PHE A 105 1.64 -3.18 -12.91
N VAL A 106 1.21 -1.94 -12.67
CA VAL A 106 2.05 -0.74 -12.80
C VAL A 106 1.98 0.05 -11.50
N PRO A 107 3.08 0.50 -10.89
CA PRO A 107 4.46 0.26 -11.30
C PRO A 107 4.89 -1.19 -11.04
N PHE A 108 5.83 -1.68 -11.80
CA PHE A 108 6.38 -3.02 -11.62
C PHE A 108 7.59 -2.91 -10.69
N VAL A 109 7.35 -3.13 -9.39
CA VAL A 109 8.41 -2.99 -8.36
C VAL A 109 9.05 -4.34 -8.05
N TRP A 110 8.22 -5.38 -7.92
CA TRP A 110 8.66 -6.77 -7.74
C TRP A 110 7.62 -7.69 -8.36
N VAL A 111 7.88 -8.99 -8.33
CA VAL A 111 6.99 -9.97 -8.98
C VAL A 111 5.77 -10.22 -8.10
N PRO A 112 4.60 -9.69 -8.45
CA PRO A 112 3.38 -9.92 -7.68
C PRO A 112 2.92 -11.38 -7.80
N ARG A 113 2.51 -11.95 -6.69
CA ARG A 113 1.90 -13.29 -6.63
C ARG A 113 0.40 -13.24 -6.42
N PHE A 114 -0.04 -12.21 -5.67
CA PHE A 114 -1.44 -12.05 -5.29
C PHE A 114 -1.85 -10.61 -5.51
N TRP A 115 -3.15 -10.41 -5.67
CA TRP A 115 -3.71 -9.06 -5.72
C TRP A 115 -5.05 -9.05 -4.99
N ARG A 116 -5.49 -7.87 -4.58
CA ARG A 116 -6.82 -7.65 -4.04
C ARG A 116 -7.28 -6.25 -4.37
N GLU A 117 -8.58 -6.01 -4.21
CA GLU A 117 -9.15 -4.68 -4.38
C GLU A 117 -8.50 -3.68 -3.42
N MET A 118 -8.30 -2.44 -3.90
CA MET A 118 -7.84 -1.35 -3.06
C MET A 118 -8.91 -1.04 -2.02
N PRO A 119 -8.57 -1.01 -0.71
CA PRO A 119 -9.54 -0.52 0.27
C PRO A 119 -9.88 0.93 -0.02
N PRO A 120 -11.11 1.39 0.32
CA PRO A 120 -11.45 2.79 0.12
C PRO A 120 -10.43 3.71 0.78
N LEU A 121 -9.96 4.72 0.03
CA LEU A 121 -8.95 5.65 0.53
C LEU A 121 -9.60 6.77 1.35
N PRO A 122 -8.84 7.42 2.25
CA PRO A 122 -9.31 8.63 2.92
C PRO A 122 -9.66 9.71 1.90
N GLU A 123 -10.60 10.58 2.24
CA GLU A 123 -11.01 11.66 1.36
C GLU A 123 -9.83 12.55 0.98
N GLY A 124 -9.73 12.88 -0.30
CA GLY A 124 -8.67 13.74 -0.82
C GLY A 124 -7.35 13.05 -1.09
N VAL A 125 -7.20 11.79 -0.70
CA VAL A 125 -5.97 11.03 -0.96
C VAL A 125 -6.02 10.46 -2.38
N ARG A 126 -4.93 10.68 -3.12
CA ARG A 126 -4.75 10.12 -4.46
C ARG A 126 -3.40 9.45 -4.56
N LEU A 127 -3.40 8.24 -5.11
CA LEU A 127 -2.18 7.47 -5.31
C LEU A 127 -1.53 7.83 -6.64
N LYS A 128 -0.22 7.59 -6.71
CA LYS A 128 0.59 7.80 -7.92
C LYS A 128 1.14 6.47 -8.40
N TYR A 129 1.23 6.34 -9.72
CA TYR A 129 1.68 5.11 -10.35
C TYR A 129 2.77 5.37 -11.37
#